data_54a54218c0b96fec1bb7210cfe199708
#
_entry.id   54a54218c0b96fec1bb7210cfe199708
#
_cell.length_a   1.000
_cell.length_b   1.000
_cell.length_c   1.000
_cell.angle_alpha   90.00
_cell.angle_beta   90.00
_cell.angle_gamma   90.00
#
_symmetry.space_group_name_H-M   'P 1'
#
loop_
_entity.id
_entity.type
_entity.pdbx_description
1 polymer ?
#
loop_
_entity_poly.entity_id
_entity_poly.type
_entity_poly.pdbx_seq_one_letter_code
_entity_poly.pdbx_strand_id
1 'polypeptide(L)'
;MKQYDYLVVGAGLFGAVFARQAADAGKKVLVIDKRDHIAGNVYTEQVEGIHVHRYGAHIFHTNNKTVWDYITRFAEFNRFTNSPVANYKGELYSLPFNMYTFNKIWGVVTPEEAAAKIEEQRQEAGITEPHNLEEQAISLVGKDIYEKLIKGYTQKQWGRPCTELPAFIIKRLPVRLTFDNNYFNALYQGIPVGGYTQMVANLLDGIEVQLGVDYLADKEKLAATAERVV
;
A
#
# COMPACT_ATOMS: atom_id res chain seq x y z
N MET A 1 22.65 -30.75 -16.18
CA MET A 1 21.55 -30.96 -15.23
C MET A 1 21.18 -29.61 -14.65
N LYS A 2 19.90 -29.34 -14.52
CA LYS A 2 19.40 -28.11 -13.84
C LYS A 2 19.80 -28.17 -12.36
N GLN A 3 20.29 -27.06 -11.83
CA GLN A 3 20.87 -27.00 -10.49
C GLN A 3 19.79 -26.76 -9.41
N TYR A 4 18.66 -26.10 -9.80
CA TYR A 4 17.56 -25.72 -8.93
C TYR A 4 16.21 -26.23 -9.47
N ASP A 5 15.26 -26.49 -8.57
CA ASP A 5 13.86 -26.71 -8.95
C ASP A 5 13.22 -25.39 -9.40
N TYR A 6 13.53 -24.28 -8.69
CA TYR A 6 12.99 -22.96 -8.98
C TYR A 6 14.06 -21.87 -9.03
N LEU A 7 13.95 -21.00 -10.04
CA LEU A 7 14.57 -19.69 -10.09
C LEU A 7 13.48 -18.64 -9.79
N VAL A 8 13.59 -17.93 -8.69
CA VAL A 8 12.65 -16.86 -8.29
C VAL A 8 13.26 -15.52 -8.66
N VAL A 9 12.56 -14.75 -9.50
CA VAL A 9 13.01 -13.44 -9.97
C VAL A 9 12.35 -12.35 -9.16
N GLY A 10 13.11 -11.79 -8.24
CA GLY A 10 12.71 -10.74 -7.31
C GLY A 10 12.72 -11.21 -5.85
N ALA A 11 13.55 -10.58 -5.03
CA ALA A 11 13.67 -10.83 -3.59
C ALA A 11 12.71 -9.95 -2.75
N GLY A 12 11.57 -9.53 -3.33
CA GLY A 12 10.49 -8.85 -2.63
C GLY A 12 9.61 -9.83 -1.85
N LEU A 13 8.52 -9.34 -1.25
CA LEU A 13 7.63 -10.17 -0.42
C LEU A 13 7.08 -11.40 -1.16
N PHE A 14 6.63 -11.23 -2.41
CA PHE A 14 6.10 -12.35 -3.19
C PHE A 14 7.16 -13.44 -3.39
N GLY A 15 8.34 -13.06 -3.91
CA GLY A 15 9.42 -14.00 -4.16
C GLY A 15 9.92 -14.67 -2.88
N ALA A 16 10.07 -13.93 -1.78
CA ALA A 16 10.52 -14.46 -0.50
C ALA A 16 9.52 -15.47 0.09
N VAL A 17 8.21 -15.19 0.03
CA VAL A 17 7.17 -16.12 0.50
C VAL A 17 7.12 -17.38 -0.39
N PHE A 18 7.17 -17.22 -1.71
CA PHE A 18 7.22 -18.37 -2.61
C PHE A 18 8.45 -19.25 -2.36
N ALA A 19 9.63 -18.60 -2.27
CA ALA A 19 10.89 -19.30 -2.02
C ALA A 19 10.87 -20.07 -0.69
N ARG A 20 10.34 -19.44 0.38
CA ARG A 20 10.20 -20.10 1.69
C ARG A 20 9.30 -21.32 1.64
N GLN A 21 8.12 -21.20 1.01
CA GLN A 21 7.18 -22.32 0.91
C GLN A 21 7.75 -23.46 0.05
N ALA A 22 8.45 -23.12 -1.05
CA ALA A 22 9.11 -24.12 -1.88
C ALA A 22 10.25 -24.82 -1.13
N ALA A 23 11.08 -24.09 -0.39
CA ALA A 23 12.14 -24.66 0.42
C ALA A 23 11.60 -25.55 1.55
N ASP A 24 10.53 -25.12 2.24
CA ASP A 24 9.84 -25.93 3.26
C ASP A 24 9.25 -27.23 2.66
N ALA A 25 8.92 -27.23 1.38
CA ALA A 25 8.52 -28.43 0.63
C ALA A 25 9.71 -29.25 0.06
N GLY A 26 10.92 -28.98 0.50
CA GLY A 26 12.14 -29.71 0.11
C GLY A 26 12.67 -29.38 -1.29
N LYS A 27 12.23 -28.25 -1.88
CA LYS A 27 12.68 -27.79 -3.20
C LYS A 27 13.96 -26.95 -3.08
N LYS A 28 14.84 -27.12 -4.07
CA LYS A 28 16.06 -26.31 -4.18
C LYS A 28 15.75 -25.04 -4.95
N VAL A 29 15.89 -23.90 -4.29
CA VAL A 29 15.50 -22.58 -4.79
C VAL A 29 16.69 -21.65 -4.89
N LEU A 30 16.81 -20.92 -6.01
CA LEU A 30 17.64 -19.74 -6.15
C LEU A 30 16.74 -18.52 -6.28
N VAL A 31 16.97 -17.50 -5.45
CA VAL A 31 16.33 -16.19 -5.58
C VAL A 31 17.33 -15.21 -6.17
N ILE A 32 16.94 -14.45 -7.17
CA ILE A 32 17.75 -13.36 -7.74
C ILE A 32 17.01 -12.05 -7.69
N ASP A 33 17.72 -10.94 -7.49
CA ASP A 33 17.17 -9.59 -7.61
C ASP A 33 18.18 -8.67 -8.31
N LYS A 34 17.68 -7.77 -9.15
CA LYS A 34 18.54 -6.78 -9.82
C LYS A 34 19.05 -5.69 -8.89
N ARG A 35 18.37 -5.47 -7.76
CA ARG A 35 18.80 -4.54 -6.72
C ARG A 35 19.94 -5.15 -5.91
N ASP A 36 20.65 -4.30 -5.20
CA ASP A 36 21.72 -4.66 -4.26
C ASP A 36 21.21 -5.04 -2.86
N HIS A 37 19.89 -5.13 -2.71
CA HIS A 37 19.20 -5.45 -1.45
C HIS A 37 17.98 -6.35 -1.67
N ILE A 38 17.61 -7.11 -0.65
CA ILE A 38 16.35 -7.87 -0.56
C ILE A 38 15.17 -6.96 -0.20
N ALA A 39 14.00 -7.53 -0.02
CA ALA A 39 12.74 -6.91 0.41
C ALA A 39 12.06 -6.04 -0.65
N GLY A 40 12.65 -5.84 -1.84
CA GLY A 40 11.97 -5.11 -2.92
C GLY A 40 11.47 -3.73 -2.48
N ASN A 41 10.19 -3.43 -2.72
CA ASN A 41 9.62 -2.13 -2.36
C ASN A 41 9.33 -1.95 -0.86
N VAL A 42 9.34 -3.01 -0.05
CA VAL A 42 9.20 -2.91 1.40
C VAL A 42 10.54 -2.76 2.13
N TYR A 43 11.62 -2.55 1.37
CA TYR A 43 12.95 -2.37 1.95
C TYR A 43 12.95 -1.26 3.00
N THR A 44 13.44 -1.62 4.18
CA THR A 44 13.55 -0.75 5.35
C THR A 44 15.00 -0.76 5.82
N GLU A 45 15.58 0.39 6.00
CA GLU A 45 16.93 0.57 6.55
C GLU A 45 16.90 1.36 7.85
N GLN A 46 17.90 1.17 8.69
CA GLN A 46 18.08 1.99 9.88
C GLN A 46 18.98 3.18 9.56
N VAL A 47 18.47 4.39 9.84
CA VAL A 47 19.21 5.65 9.75
C VAL A 47 19.07 6.35 11.10
N GLU A 48 20.17 6.55 11.81
CA GLU A 48 20.21 7.19 13.14
C GLU A 48 19.22 6.57 14.15
N GLY A 49 19.05 5.24 14.09
CA GLY A 49 18.13 4.51 14.98
C GLY A 49 16.66 4.54 14.55
N ILE A 50 16.34 5.15 13.41
CA ILE A 50 14.99 5.22 12.86
C ILE A 50 14.86 4.24 11.68
N HIS A 51 13.77 3.48 11.64
CA HIS A 51 13.44 2.63 10.50
C HIS A 51 12.85 3.47 9.35
N VAL A 52 13.61 3.61 8.27
CA VAL A 52 13.24 4.37 7.09
C VAL A 52 12.72 3.43 6.00
N HIS A 53 11.49 3.60 5.58
CA HIS A 53 10.90 2.90 4.44
C HIS A 53 11.35 3.59 3.14
N ARG A 54 12.33 3.01 2.46
CA ARG A 54 13.04 3.66 1.33
C ARG A 54 12.15 4.00 0.14
N TYR A 55 11.14 3.17 -0.11
CA TYR A 55 10.24 3.28 -1.28
C TYR A 55 8.82 3.69 -0.91
N GLY A 56 8.65 4.39 0.20
CA GLY A 56 7.36 4.83 0.72
C GLY A 56 6.87 3.96 1.87
N ALA A 57 5.96 4.51 2.66
CA ALA A 57 5.44 3.85 3.85
C ALA A 57 4.62 2.60 3.47
N HIS A 58 4.98 1.48 4.08
CA HIS A 58 4.25 0.23 3.97
C HIS A 58 3.74 -0.17 5.35
N ILE A 59 2.43 -0.35 5.47
CA ILE A 59 1.78 -0.83 6.70
C ILE A 59 1.13 -2.17 6.34
N PHE A 60 1.52 -3.22 7.04
CA PHE A 60 0.90 -4.53 6.85
C PHE A 60 -0.52 -4.50 7.41
N HIS A 61 -1.48 -4.97 6.61
CA HIS A 61 -2.86 -5.12 7.06
C HIS A 61 -3.57 -6.25 6.32
N THR A 62 -4.39 -7.01 7.04
CA THR A 62 -5.17 -8.12 6.48
C THR A 62 -6.36 -8.48 7.37
N ASN A 63 -7.42 -9.01 6.75
CA ASN A 63 -8.51 -9.70 7.46
C ASN A 63 -8.35 -11.23 7.43
N ASN A 64 -7.37 -11.73 6.68
CA ASN A 64 -7.14 -13.16 6.54
C ASN A 64 -6.23 -13.66 7.67
N LYS A 65 -6.82 -14.42 8.60
CA LYS A 65 -6.09 -15.01 9.74
C LYS A 65 -4.95 -15.93 9.28
N THR A 66 -5.12 -16.69 8.21
CA THR A 66 -4.06 -17.58 7.70
C THR A 66 -2.83 -16.80 7.25
N VAL A 67 -3.04 -15.66 6.59
CA VAL A 67 -1.95 -14.77 6.17
C VAL A 67 -1.25 -14.16 7.40
N TRP A 68 -2.03 -13.72 8.40
CA TRP A 68 -1.49 -13.18 9.63
C TRP A 68 -0.67 -14.22 10.41
N ASP A 69 -1.22 -15.41 10.64
CA ASP A 69 -0.55 -16.50 11.35
C ASP A 69 0.74 -16.95 10.61
N TYR A 70 0.71 -16.89 9.28
CA TYR A 70 1.89 -17.21 8.49
C TYR A 70 3.01 -16.18 8.67
N ILE A 71 2.71 -14.90 8.50
CA ILE A 71 3.75 -13.86 8.49
C ILE A 71 4.32 -13.58 9.89
N THR A 72 3.52 -13.77 10.95
CA THR A 72 3.97 -13.62 12.34
C THR A 72 4.95 -14.70 12.80
N ARG A 73 5.17 -15.74 12.01
CA ARG A 73 6.27 -16.69 12.20
C ARG A 73 7.64 -16.08 11.92
N PHE A 74 7.70 -15.01 11.12
CA PHE A 74 8.94 -14.42 10.62
C PHE A 74 9.24 -13.04 11.21
N ALA A 75 8.29 -12.41 11.86
CA ALA A 75 8.46 -11.15 12.58
C ALA A 75 7.39 -10.97 13.65
N GLU A 76 7.74 -10.27 14.71
CA GLU A 76 6.78 -9.66 15.62
C GLU A 76 6.25 -8.38 14.97
N PHE A 77 4.96 -8.09 15.15
CA PHE A 77 4.34 -6.85 14.67
C PHE A 77 3.98 -5.95 15.83
N ASN A 78 4.26 -4.65 15.69
CA ASN A 78 3.74 -3.66 16.62
C ASN A 78 2.23 -3.45 16.39
N ARG A 79 1.61 -2.62 17.25
CA ARG A 79 0.18 -2.27 17.12
C ARG A 79 0.00 -0.93 16.38
N PHE A 80 0.81 -0.68 15.36
CA PHE A 80 0.69 0.55 14.61
C PHE A 80 -0.66 0.63 13.91
N THR A 81 -1.42 1.69 14.25
CA THR A 81 -2.67 2.04 13.58
C THR A 81 -2.42 3.22 12.65
N ASN A 82 -2.66 3.03 11.36
CA ASN A 82 -2.47 4.10 10.39
C ASN A 82 -3.59 5.13 10.49
N SER A 83 -3.28 6.31 11.01
CA SER A 83 -4.20 7.44 11.15
C SER A 83 -3.60 8.67 10.45
N PRO A 84 -3.64 8.72 9.12
CA PRO A 84 -3.02 9.81 8.37
C PRO A 84 -3.76 11.12 8.58
N VAL A 85 -3.01 12.22 8.50
CA VAL A 85 -3.50 13.59 8.60
C VAL A 85 -3.09 14.37 7.37
N ALA A 86 -4.04 15.03 6.72
CA ALA A 86 -3.77 15.95 5.64
C ALA A 86 -3.53 17.37 6.19
N ASN A 87 -2.51 18.04 5.66
CA ASN A 87 -2.29 19.46 5.88
C ASN A 87 -2.68 20.23 4.61
N TYR A 88 -3.69 21.04 4.70
CA TYR A 88 -4.10 21.96 3.64
C TYR A 88 -3.97 23.40 4.10
N LYS A 89 -2.98 24.11 3.58
CA LYS A 89 -2.72 25.53 3.89
C LYS A 89 -2.61 25.83 5.40
N GLY A 90 -1.98 24.93 6.17
CA GLY A 90 -1.80 25.06 7.60
C GLY A 90 -2.94 24.50 8.45
N GLU A 91 -4.05 24.08 7.85
CA GLU A 91 -5.14 23.39 8.55
C GLU A 91 -4.99 21.87 8.46
N LEU A 92 -5.20 21.19 9.57
CA LEU A 92 -5.09 19.72 9.68
C LEU A 92 -6.46 19.07 9.58
N TYR A 93 -6.53 18.00 8.77
CA TYR A 93 -7.74 17.21 8.53
C TYR A 93 -7.44 15.73 8.71
N SER A 94 -8.35 15.02 9.39
CA SER A 94 -8.26 13.55 9.54
C SER A 94 -8.55 12.84 8.21
N LEU A 95 -7.85 11.72 7.99
CA LEU A 95 -8.11 10.78 6.91
C LEU A 95 -8.28 9.34 7.48
N PRO A 96 -9.12 8.47 6.86
CA PRO A 96 -9.99 8.72 5.70
C PRO A 96 -11.02 9.80 5.97
N PHE A 97 -11.79 10.23 4.95
CA PHE A 97 -12.87 11.20 5.14
C PHE A 97 -13.92 10.63 6.09
N ASN A 98 -13.95 11.15 7.31
CA ASN A 98 -14.76 10.68 8.42
C ASN A 98 -15.43 11.85 9.15
N MET A 99 -16.17 11.57 10.22
CA MET A 99 -16.88 12.61 10.96
C MET A 99 -15.95 13.71 11.52
N TYR A 100 -14.69 13.42 11.87
CA TYR A 100 -13.73 14.47 12.24
C TYR A 100 -13.42 15.41 11.08
N THR A 101 -13.28 14.85 9.85
CA THR A 101 -13.09 15.62 8.62
C THR A 101 -14.29 16.52 8.34
N PHE A 102 -15.49 15.95 8.40
CA PHE A 102 -16.75 16.67 8.10
C PHE A 102 -17.05 17.74 9.15
N ASN A 103 -16.84 17.43 10.42
CA ASN A 103 -16.95 18.41 11.50
C ASN A 103 -15.99 19.58 11.29
N LYS A 104 -14.73 19.30 10.95
CA LYS A 104 -13.72 20.34 10.71
C LYS A 104 -14.06 21.24 9.52
N ILE A 105 -14.64 20.68 8.44
CA ILE A 105 -14.96 21.43 7.21
C ILE A 105 -16.27 22.18 7.34
N TRP A 106 -17.32 21.54 7.89
CA TRP A 106 -18.70 22.04 7.85
C TRP A 106 -19.31 22.33 9.24
N GLY A 107 -18.64 21.95 10.33
CA GLY A 107 -19.18 22.10 11.68
C GLY A 107 -20.28 21.11 12.05
N VAL A 108 -20.55 20.11 11.21
CA VAL A 108 -21.56 19.07 11.44
C VAL A 108 -21.15 18.14 12.57
N VAL A 109 -22.12 17.64 13.34
CA VAL A 109 -21.86 16.77 14.51
C VAL A 109 -22.49 15.40 14.39
N THR A 110 -23.50 15.23 13.54
CA THR A 110 -24.15 13.92 13.34
C THR A 110 -23.88 13.34 11.96
N PRO A 111 -23.95 12.00 11.80
CA PRO A 111 -23.86 11.34 10.51
C PRO A 111 -24.86 11.85 9.48
N GLU A 112 -26.10 12.12 9.93
CA GLU A 112 -27.22 12.62 9.11
C GLU A 112 -26.90 14.01 8.55
N GLU A 113 -26.39 14.93 9.37
CA GLU A 113 -25.94 16.26 8.94
C GLU A 113 -24.82 16.19 7.91
N ALA A 114 -23.83 15.30 8.14
CA ALA A 114 -22.73 15.10 7.20
C ALA A 114 -23.22 14.53 5.86
N ALA A 115 -24.09 13.53 5.90
CA ALA A 115 -24.70 12.95 4.69
C ALA A 115 -25.51 13.97 3.91
N ALA A 116 -26.32 14.78 4.60
CA ALA A 116 -27.11 15.86 4.00
C ALA A 116 -26.21 16.91 3.33
N LYS A 117 -25.09 17.28 3.95
CA LYS A 117 -24.15 18.24 3.38
C LYS A 117 -23.42 17.72 2.15
N ILE A 118 -23.04 16.45 2.15
CA ILE A 118 -22.47 15.78 0.96
C ILE A 118 -23.50 15.79 -0.17
N GLU A 119 -24.74 15.42 0.12
CA GLU A 119 -25.82 15.34 -0.88
C GLU A 119 -26.18 16.73 -1.45
N GLU A 120 -26.25 17.76 -0.62
CA GLU A 120 -26.42 19.16 -1.04
C GLU A 120 -25.37 19.55 -2.11
N GLN A 121 -24.10 19.32 -1.84
CA GLN A 121 -23.01 19.68 -2.77
C GLN A 121 -23.00 18.81 -4.04
N ARG A 122 -23.43 17.56 -3.93
CA ARG A 122 -23.60 16.69 -5.12
C ARG A 122 -24.72 17.20 -6.03
N GLN A 123 -25.84 17.61 -5.45
CA GLN A 123 -26.96 18.17 -6.19
C GLN A 123 -26.59 19.52 -6.82
N GLU A 124 -25.90 20.40 -6.10
CA GLU A 124 -25.39 21.68 -6.62
C GLU A 124 -24.45 21.48 -7.83
N ALA A 125 -23.63 20.42 -7.79
CA ALA A 125 -22.72 20.10 -8.89
C ALA A 125 -23.45 19.58 -10.13
N GLY A 126 -24.66 19.00 -10.00
CA GLY A 126 -25.47 18.51 -11.11
C GLY A 126 -24.82 17.41 -11.96
N ILE A 127 -23.84 16.69 -11.42
CA ILE A 127 -23.08 15.66 -12.14
C ILE A 127 -23.86 14.34 -12.09
N THR A 128 -24.44 13.94 -13.22
CA THR A 128 -25.17 12.67 -13.35
C THR A 128 -24.27 11.53 -13.81
N GLU A 129 -23.35 11.81 -14.73
CA GLU A 129 -22.40 10.85 -15.26
C GLU A 129 -20.99 11.49 -15.28
N PRO A 130 -20.10 11.11 -14.34
CA PRO A 130 -18.77 11.71 -14.26
C PRO A 130 -17.86 11.21 -15.38
N HIS A 131 -17.26 12.13 -16.15
CA HIS A 131 -16.36 11.84 -17.27
C HIS A 131 -14.88 11.84 -16.89
N ASN A 132 -14.53 12.47 -15.78
CA ASN A 132 -13.15 12.61 -15.31
C ASN A 132 -13.06 12.46 -13.79
N LEU A 133 -11.81 12.47 -13.26
CA LEU A 133 -11.55 12.29 -11.83
C LEU A 133 -12.16 13.41 -10.99
N GLU A 134 -12.12 14.66 -11.44
CA GLU A 134 -12.72 15.79 -10.72
C GLU A 134 -14.22 15.58 -10.52
N GLU A 135 -14.96 15.33 -11.59
CA GLU A 135 -16.38 15.08 -11.56
C GLU A 135 -16.74 13.86 -10.71
N GLN A 136 -15.96 12.79 -10.82
CA GLN A 136 -16.13 11.58 -10.00
C GLN A 136 -15.91 11.87 -8.51
N ALA A 137 -14.90 12.65 -8.17
CA ALA A 137 -14.62 13.01 -6.76
C ALA A 137 -15.76 13.88 -6.19
N ILE A 138 -16.16 14.92 -6.91
CA ILE A 138 -17.26 15.82 -6.49
C ILE A 138 -18.56 15.03 -6.32
N SER A 139 -18.87 14.10 -7.23
CA SER A 139 -20.06 13.25 -7.12
C SER A 139 -20.03 12.27 -5.93
N LEU A 140 -18.86 11.99 -5.35
CA LEU A 140 -18.72 11.11 -4.20
C LEU A 140 -18.72 11.85 -2.86
N VAL A 141 -17.99 12.97 -2.78
CA VAL A 141 -17.68 13.62 -1.48
C VAL A 141 -18.01 15.12 -1.43
N GLY A 142 -18.50 15.68 -2.54
CA GLY A 142 -18.77 17.11 -2.64
C GLY A 142 -17.54 17.95 -3.00
N LYS A 143 -17.80 19.21 -3.37
CA LYS A 143 -16.78 20.14 -3.87
C LYS A 143 -15.76 20.53 -2.81
N ASP A 144 -16.19 20.77 -1.58
CA ASP A 144 -15.28 21.26 -0.52
C ASP A 144 -14.19 20.24 -0.19
N ILE A 145 -14.55 18.96 -0.09
CA ILE A 145 -13.60 17.89 0.17
C ILE A 145 -12.68 17.67 -1.04
N TYR A 146 -13.24 17.70 -2.25
CA TYR A 146 -12.45 17.63 -3.47
C TYR A 146 -11.37 18.72 -3.52
N GLU A 147 -11.75 19.98 -3.40
CA GLU A 147 -10.83 21.12 -3.51
C GLU A 147 -9.75 21.12 -2.41
N LYS A 148 -10.11 20.78 -1.17
CA LYS A 148 -9.19 20.83 -0.02
C LYS A 148 -8.28 19.60 0.07
N LEU A 149 -8.81 18.40 -0.17
CA LEU A 149 -8.13 17.16 0.25
C LEU A 149 -7.80 16.18 -0.89
N ILE A 150 -8.39 16.37 -2.09
CA ILE A 150 -8.18 15.43 -3.21
C ILE A 150 -7.38 16.08 -4.32
N LYS A 151 -7.82 17.23 -4.81
CA LYS A 151 -7.29 17.90 -5.99
C LYS A 151 -5.77 18.08 -5.94
N GLY A 152 -5.25 18.75 -4.93
CA GLY A 152 -3.82 19.08 -4.83
C GLY A 152 -2.94 17.83 -4.71
N TYR A 153 -3.35 16.86 -3.91
CA TYR A 153 -2.65 15.58 -3.76
C TYR A 153 -2.64 14.81 -5.08
N THR A 154 -3.79 14.68 -5.72
CA THR A 154 -3.93 13.91 -6.98
C THR A 154 -3.11 14.54 -8.10
N GLN A 155 -3.20 15.87 -8.28
CA GLN A 155 -2.42 16.59 -9.29
C GLN A 155 -0.91 16.43 -9.07
N LYS A 156 -0.45 16.47 -7.81
CA LYS A 156 0.96 16.24 -7.47
C LYS A 156 1.39 14.81 -7.82
N GLN A 157 0.57 13.81 -7.53
CA GLN A 157 0.88 12.40 -7.79
C GLN A 157 0.95 12.06 -9.28
N TRP A 158 0.02 12.62 -10.05
CA TRP A 158 -0.12 12.29 -11.46
C TRP A 158 0.57 13.27 -12.41
N GLY A 159 1.01 14.44 -11.89
CA GLY A 159 1.61 15.51 -12.71
C GLY A 159 0.67 16.12 -13.73
N ARG A 160 -0.66 15.94 -13.56
CA ARG A 160 -1.71 16.35 -14.50
C ARG A 160 -2.95 16.90 -13.77
N PRO A 161 -3.74 17.79 -14.40
CA PRO A 161 -5.02 18.22 -13.86
C PRO A 161 -6.00 17.06 -13.65
N CYS A 162 -6.82 17.13 -12.60
CA CYS A 162 -7.83 16.10 -12.32
C CYS A 162 -8.88 15.95 -13.44
N THR A 163 -9.14 17.02 -14.19
CA THR A 163 -10.02 17.02 -15.36
C THR A 163 -9.52 16.20 -16.55
N GLU A 164 -8.22 15.90 -16.59
CA GLU A 164 -7.59 15.07 -17.62
C GLU A 164 -7.40 13.60 -17.19
N LEU A 165 -7.70 13.29 -15.94
CA LEU A 165 -7.55 11.95 -15.37
C LEU A 165 -8.86 11.16 -15.46
N PRO A 166 -8.81 9.85 -15.79
CA PRO A 166 -10.00 9.02 -15.86
C PRO A 166 -10.76 8.91 -14.54
N ALA A 167 -12.08 8.93 -14.58
CA ALA A 167 -12.95 8.82 -13.39
C ALA A 167 -12.70 7.56 -12.55
N PHE A 168 -12.33 6.44 -13.18
CA PHE A 168 -12.13 5.16 -12.45
C PHE A 168 -11.00 5.18 -11.42
N ILE A 169 -10.04 6.10 -11.53
CA ILE A 169 -8.92 6.24 -10.60
C ILE A 169 -9.41 6.47 -9.16
N ILE A 170 -10.50 7.22 -9.00
CA ILE A 170 -11.07 7.57 -7.70
C ILE A 170 -12.44 6.95 -7.45
N LYS A 171 -12.78 5.89 -8.16
CA LYS A 171 -14.09 5.23 -8.08
C LYS A 171 -14.48 4.78 -6.65
N ARG A 172 -13.49 4.55 -5.79
CA ARG A 172 -13.69 4.11 -4.40
C ARG A 172 -12.96 5.04 -3.44
N LEU A 173 -13.66 6.07 -2.99
CA LEU A 173 -13.20 6.88 -1.87
C LEU A 173 -13.81 6.34 -0.57
N PRO A 174 -12.99 6.08 0.46
CA PRO A 174 -13.53 5.67 1.76
C PRO A 174 -14.18 6.88 2.46
N VAL A 175 -15.49 6.98 2.38
CA VAL A 175 -16.31 7.92 3.16
C VAL A 175 -16.89 7.17 4.34
N ARG A 176 -16.69 7.67 5.55
CA ARG A 176 -17.14 7.02 6.79
C ARG A 176 -17.90 8.03 7.65
N LEU A 177 -19.16 7.72 7.91
CA LEU A 177 -20.01 8.52 8.80
C LEU A 177 -19.83 8.08 10.27
N THR A 178 -18.57 7.92 10.67
CA THR A 178 -18.16 7.52 12.03
C THR A 178 -16.97 8.35 12.49
N PHE A 179 -16.78 8.48 13.81
CA PHE A 179 -15.61 9.10 14.41
C PHE A 179 -14.47 8.08 14.58
N ASP A 180 -13.97 7.55 13.45
CA ASP A 180 -12.88 6.58 13.42
C ASP A 180 -11.77 7.03 12.45
N ASN A 181 -10.58 7.28 12.99
CA ASN A 181 -9.40 7.71 12.24
C ASN A 181 -8.54 6.54 11.73
N ASN A 182 -8.92 5.30 12.03
CA ASN A 182 -8.20 4.15 11.53
C ASN A 182 -8.37 4.03 10.00
N TYR A 183 -7.29 4.20 9.25
CA TYR A 183 -7.35 4.20 7.79
C TYR A 183 -7.76 2.84 7.21
N PHE A 184 -7.30 1.75 7.83
CA PHE A 184 -7.64 0.40 7.41
C PHE A 184 -8.73 -0.21 8.29
N ASN A 185 -9.69 -0.92 7.68
CA ASN A 185 -10.70 -1.72 8.39
C ASN A 185 -10.23 -3.16 8.64
N ALA A 186 -8.92 -3.40 8.58
CA ALA A 186 -8.37 -4.73 8.77
C ALA A 186 -8.29 -5.09 10.26
N LEU A 187 -8.62 -6.34 10.58
CA LEU A 187 -8.52 -6.90 11.93
C LEU A 187 -7.05 -6.96 12.42
N TYR A 188 -6.15 -7.26 11.49
CA TYR A 188 -4.73 -7.35 11.75
C TYR A 188 -3.99 -6.25 11.00
N GLN A 189 -3.23 -5.44 11.71
CA GLN A 189 -2.41 -4.40 11.11
C GLN A 189 -1.21 -4.09 12.00
N GLY A 190 -0.13 -3.59 11.40
CA GLY A 190 1.07 -3.22 12.11
C GLY A 190 2.26 -3.06 11.18
N ILE A 191 3.39 -2.76 11.80
CA ILE A 191 4.70 -2.70 11.15
C ILE A 191 5.58 -3.74 11.84
N PRO A 192 6.36 -4.56 11.09
CA PRO A 192 7.24 -5.55 11.71
C PRO A 192 8.31 -4.88 12.58
N VAL A 193 8.45 -5.37 13.79
CA VAL A 193 9.54 -4.97 14.71
C VAL A 193 10.85 -5.37 14.07
N GLY A 194 11.82 -4.44 14.03
CA GLY A 194 13.07 -4.63 13.29
C GLY A 194 13.00 -4.28 11.79
N GLY A 195 11.82 -3.91 11.28
CA GLY A 195 11.62 -3.51 9.88
C GLY A 195 11.33 -4.66 8.92
N TYR A 196 10.83 -4.32 7.74
CA TYR A 196 10.49 -5.32 6.72
C TYR A 196 11.69 -6.07 6.15
N THR A 197 12.84 -5.43 6.05
CA THR A 197 14.05 -6.09 5.53
C THR A 197 14.45 -7.26 6.41
N GLN A 198 14.38 -7.12 7.73
CA GLN A 198 14.65 -8.22 8.65
C GLN A 198 13.62 -9.35 8.51
N MET A 199 12.36 -9.03 8.39
CA MET A 199 11.30 -10.02 8.16
C MET A 199 11.52 -10.81 6.86
N VAL A 200 11.91 -10.12 5.78
CA VAL A 200 12.22 -10.78 4.50
C VAL A 200 13.50 -11.62 4.61
N ALA A 201 14.51 -11.16 5.35
CA ALA A 201 15.71 -11.96 5.64
C ALA A 201 15.35 -13.27 6.37
N ASN A 202 14.44 -13.20 7.34
CA ASN A 202 13.95 -14.40 8.05
C ASN A 202 13.16 -15.35 7.14
N LEU A 203 12.40 -14.83 6.18
CA LEU A 203 11.75 -15.64 5.13
C LEU A 203 12.76 -16.36 4.23
N LEU A 204 13.86 -15.69 3.90
CA LEU A 204 14.90 -16.20 3.00
C LEU A 204 16.00 -16.98 3.74
N ASP A 205 15.88 -17.19 5.03
CA ASP A 205 16.89 -17.92 5.82
C ASP A 205 17.12 -19.33 5.27
N GLY A 206 18.40 -19.67 5.02
CA GLY A 206 18.81 -20.94 4.42
C GLY A 206 18.52 -21.08 2.92
N ILE A 207 18.04 -20.01 2.23
CA ILE A 207 17.78 -20.00 0.78
C ILE A 207 18.88 -19.20 0.09
N GLU A 208 19.38 -19.72 -1.04
CA GLU A 208 20.39 -19.03 -1.83
C GLU A 208 19.81 -17.78 -2.49
N VAL A 209 20.45 -16.62 -2.28
CA VAL A 209 20.05 -15.33 -2.83
C VAL A 209 21.22 -14.68 -3.55
N GLN A 210 21.02 -14.23 -4.77
CA GLN A 210 22.01 -13.47 -5.54
C GLN A 210 21.44 -12.10 -5.92
N LEU A 211 22.07 -11.05 -5.40
CA LEU A 211 21.72 -9.65 -5.64
C LEU A 211 22.54 -9.07 -6.78
N GLY A 212 22.08 -7.94 -7.36
CA GLY A 212 22.73 -7.32 -8.51
C GLY A 212 22.60 -8.11 -9.81
N VAL A 213 21.67 -9.08 -9.89
CA VAL A 213 21.47 -9.96 -11.04
C VAL A 213 20.18 -9.55 -11.77
N ASP A 214 20.34 -8.97 -12.96
CA ASP A 214 19.19 -8.64 -13.83
C ASP A 214 18.81 -9.84 -14.68
N TYR A 215 17.65 -10.45 -14.39
CA TYR A 215 17.14 -11.59 -15.14
C TYR A 215 16.95 -11.29 -16.63
N LEU A 216 16.56 -10.07 -16.98
CA LEU A 216 16.27 -9.71 -18.38
C LEU A 216 17.55 -9.56 -19.21
N ALA A 217 18.68 -9.23 -18.58
CA ALA A 217 19.97 -9.13 -19.27
C ALA A 217 20.53 -10.49 -19.71
N ASP A 218 20.32 -11.55 -18.90
CA ASP A 218 20.87 -12.89 -19.12
C ASP A 218 19.78 -14.00 -19.06
N LYS A 219 18.61 -13.72 -19.57
CA LYS A 219 17.39 -14.54 -19.40
C LYS A 219 17.60 -16.01 -19.74
N GLU A 220 18.18 -16.30 -20.90
CA GLU A 220 18.37 -17.69 -21.37
C GLU A 220 19.34 -18.48 -20.47
N LYS A 221 20.44 -17.87 -20.10
CA LYS A 221 21.45 -18.47 -19.21
C LYS A 221 20.86 -18.73 -17.82
N LEU A 222 20.18 -17.75 -17.24
CA LEU A 222 19.58 -17.85 -15.92
C LEU A 222 18.43 -18.86 -15.89
N ALA A 223 17.54 -18.82 -16.87
CA ALA A 223 16.44 -19.80 -17.00
C ALA A 223 16.93 -21.24 -17.14
N ALA A 224 18.11 -21.45 -17.77
CA ALA A 224 18.69 -22.78 -17.92
C ALA A 224 19.16 -23.39 -16.58
N THR A 225 19.33 -22.60 -15.53
CA THR A 225 19.81 -23.07 -14.21
C THR A 225 18.74 -23.80 -13.40
N ALA A 226 17.46 -23.55 -13.67
CA ALA A 226 16.34 -24.09 -12.89
C ALA A 226 15.32 -24.85 -13.78
N GLU A 227 14.50 -25.68 -13.16
CA GLU A 227 13.40 -26.36 -13.85
C GLU A 227 12.27 -25.40 -14.21
N ARG A 228 11.98 -24.45 -13.32
CA ARG A 228 10.93 -23.43 -13.46
C ARG A 228 11.43 -22.07 -13.03
N VAL A 229 10.92 -21.04 -13.71
CA VAL A 229 11.14 -19.62 -13.36
C VAL A 229 9.83 -19.04 -12.85
N VAL A 230 9.92 -18.28 -11.75
CA VAL A 230 8.78 -17.64 -11.07
C VAL A 230 9.09 -16.14 -10.89
#